data_f0fbd854d59171491f8a0020f91f8ece
#
_entry.id   f0fbd854d59171491f8a0020f91f8ece
#
_cell.length_a   1.000
_cell.length_b   1.000
_cell.length_c   1.000
_cell.angle_alpha   90.00
_cell.angle_beta   90.00
_cell.angle_gamma   90.00
#
_symmetry.space_group_name_H-M   'P 1'
#
loop_
_entity.id
_entity.type
_entity.pdbx_description
1 polymer ?
#
loop_
_entity_poly.entity_id
_entity_poly.type
_entity_poly.pdbx_seq_one_letter_code
_entity_poly.pdbx_strand_id
1 'polypeptide(L)'
;AGRLGICLALLIEQEGYHVIASDVREDYVKDLQNKKINSTEPQVQELLEHSINLEFTTDNRKVIRESDIIFTLVQTPSLEDGSYDVSAVWEVVEDIKQEMSSIANYPKSFVVGCTTNPGDCDQFKDALPESVDVYYNPEFIAQGSIVDDLRHADMVLLGGKGQHSGALEMMYYQIQNGFKVANVHTMSTRAAELTKIAVNCYLTTKITYANQVGQVMIRDGMEDEVKTVLKAIGGDSRIGTKYLNYGFGFGGPCFPRDNRAFAAYASKAGVETPLGATTDKFNDEHTEFLKEYFINKNKDNRAYVFHYLTYKDG
;
A
#
# COMPACT_ATOMS: atom_id res chain seq x y z
N ALA A 1 -14.51 5.06 -3.38
CA ALA A 1 -14.60 4.87 -1.92
C ALA A 1 -14.42 3.40 -1.50
N GLY A 2 -13.40 2.69 -2.04
CA GLY A 2 -13.06 1.34 -1.60
C GLY A 2 -12.56 1.28 -0.15
N ARG A 3 -12.11 0.10 0.32
CA ARG A 3 -11.69 -0.12 1.72
C ARG A 3 -10.70 0.94 2.24
N LEU A 4 -9.65 1.23 1.51
CA LEU A 4 -8.69 2.28 1.86
C LEU A 4 -9.29 3.67 1.68
N GLY A 5 -10.00 3.88 0.56
CA GLY A 5 -10.56 5.20 0.22
C GLY A 5 -11.53 5.72 1.26
N ILE A 6 -12.39 4.86 1.84
CA ILE A 6 -13.31 5.29 2.89
C ILE A 6 -12.58 5.64 4.19
N CYS A 7 -11.53 4.91 4.56
CA CYS A 7 -10.74 5.22 5.76
C CYS A 7 -10.06 6.58 5.63
N LEU A 8 -9.42 6.84 4.48
CA LEU A 8 -8.75 8.12 4.23
C LEU A 8 -9.77 9.27 4.15
N ALA A 9 -10.90 9.08 3.45
CA ALA A 9 -11.96 10.09 3.33
C ALA A 9 -12.52 10.52 4.70
N LEU A 10 -12.76 9.55 5.58
CA LEU A 10 -13.26 9.81 6.94
C LEU A 10 -12.23 10.57 7.79
N LEU A 11 -10.96 10.22 7.68
CA LEU A 11 -9.91 10.93 8.41
C LEU A 11 -9.72 12.36 7.91
N ILE A 12 -9.77 12.59 6.61
CA ILE A 12 -9.69 13.93 6.01
C ILE A 12 -10.91 14.77 6.45
N GLU A 13 -12.10 14.19 6.41
CA GLU A 13 -13.33 14.88 6.86
C GLU A 13 -13.27 15.23 8.33
N GLN A 14 -12.75 14.35 9.18
CA GLN A 14 -12.60 14.60 10.62
C GLN A 14 -11.71 15.83 10.93
N GLU A 15 -10.76 16.15 10.05
CA GLU A 15 -9.92 17.34 10.15
C GLU A 15 -10.60 18.62 9.60
N GLY A 16 -11.90 18.53 9.28
CA GLY A 16 -12.73 19.67 8.90
C GLY A 16 -12.78 19.96 7.40
N TYR A 17 -12.24 19.11 6.57
CA TYR A 17 -12.35 19.24 5.11
C TYR A 17 -13.72 18.77 4.62
N HIS A 18 -14.22 19.40 3.57
CA HIS A 18 -15.36 18.87 2.80
C HIS A 18 -14.83 17.78 1.86
N VAL A 19 -15.41 16.59 1.92
CA VAL A 19 -14.96 15.43 1.14
C VAL A 19 -16.10 14.89 0.30
N ILE A 20 -15.82 14.61 -0.97
CA ILE A 20 -16.73 13.91 -1.87
C ILE A 20 -16.06 12.59 -2.29
N ALA A 21 -16.64 11.48 -1.88
CA ALA A 21 -16.11 10.15 -2.18
C ALA A 21 -16.97 9.43 -3.21
N SER A 22 -16.35 8.92 -4.28
CA SER A 22 -17.06 8.16 -5.31
C SER A 22 -16.71 6.68 -5.32
N ASP A 23 -17.67 5.87 -5.73
CA ASP A 23 -17.49 4.45 -6.03
C ASP A 23 -18.43 4.04 -7.15
N VAL A 24 -18.02 3.13 -8.02
CA VAL A 24 -18.85 2.67 -9.15
C VAL A 24 -20.01 1.77 -8.72
N ARG A 25 -19.98 1.23 -7.51
CA ARG A 25 -20.99 0.31 -6.96
C ARG A 25 -22.15 1.09 -6.36
N GLU A 26 -23.24 1.22 -7.07
CA GLU A 26 -24.43 1.98 -6.64
C GLU A 26 -24.97 1.54 -5.27
N ASP A 27 -25.08 0.23 -5.01
CA ASP A 27 -25.60 -0.29 -3.75
C ASP A 27 -24.68 0.08 -2.57
N TYR A 28 -23.37 -0.03 -2.77
CA TYR A 28 -22.38 0.38 -1.79
C TYR A 28 -22.42 1.88 -1.49
N VAL A 29 -22.58 2.71 -2.51
CA VAL A 29 -22.76 4.16 -2.34
C VAL A 29 -24.04 4.47 -1.56
N LYS A 30 -25.16 3.78 -1.82
CA LYS A 30 -26.39 3.92 -1.04
C LYS A 30 -26.21 3.53 0.43
N ASP A 31 -25.47 2.44 0.69
CA ASP A 31 -25.16 2.02 2.06
C ASP A 31 -24.31 3.06 2.79
N LEU A 32 -23.31 3.64 2.11
CA LEU A 32 -22.51 4.73 2.65
C LEU A 32 -23.33 5.98 2.94
N GLN A 33 -24.22 6.39 2.03
CA GLN A 33 -25.14 7.52 2.22
C GLN A 33 -26.09 7.32 3.42
N ASN A 34 -26.50 6.07 3.65
CA ASN A 34 -27.33 5.69 4.79
C ASN A 34 -26.51 5.44 6.07
N LYS A 35 -25.18 5.60 6.01
CA LYS A 35 -24.24 5.30 7.11
C LYS A 35 -24.33 3.86 7.63
N LYS A 36 -24.60 2.92 6.75
CA LYS A 36 -24.84 1.50 7.06
C LYS A 36 -23.94 0.61 6.20
N ILE A 37 -22.67 0.50 6.59
CA ILE A 37 -21.75 -0.42 5.94
C ILE A 37 -21.28 -1.49 6.91
N ASN A 38 -20.99 -2.67 6.40
CA ASN A 38 -20.30 -3.72 7.15
C ASN A 38 -18.82 -3.66 6.83
N SER A 39 -18.09 -2.81 7.56
CA SER A 39 -16.64 -2.70 7.40
C SER A 39 -15.92 -3.64 8.34
N THR A 40 -14.91 -4.37 7.82
CA THR A 40 -13.99 -5.16 8.63
C THR A 40 -12.86 -4.30 9.21
N GLU A 41 -12.73 -3.03 8.79
CA GLU A 41 -11.76 -2.09 9.35
C GLU A 41 -12.31 -1.46 10.63
N PRO A 42 -11.58 -1.54 11.74
CA PRO A 42 -11.99 -0.89 13.00
C PRO A 42 -12.23 0.61 12.83
N GLN A 43 -13.10 1.17 13.66
CA GLN A 43 -13.45 2.59 13.74
C GLN A 43 -14.23 3.15 12.52
N VAL A 44 -14.24 2.48 11.36
CA VAL A 44 -14.88 3.03 10.14
C VAL A 44 -16.37 3.29 10.33
N GLN A 45 -17.11 2.38 10.95
CA GLN A 45 -18.54 2.56 11.20
C GLN A 45 -18.80 3.75 12.13
N GLU A 46 -18.04 3.87 13.21
CA GLU A 46 -18.15 4.97 14.17
C GLU A 46 -17.85 6.33 13.53
N LEU A 47 -16.74 6.42 12.79
CA LEU A 47 -16.37 7.62 12.05
C LEU A 47 -17.43 8.02 11.02
N LEU A 48 -18.00 7.05 10.31
CA LEU A 48 -19.04 7.28 9.32
C LEU A 48 -20.33 7.80 9.96
N GLU A 49 -20.73 7.26 11.09
CA GLU A 49 -21.92 7.73 11.83
C GLU A 49 -21.81 9.20 12.25
N HIS A 50 -20.61 9.63 12.63
CA HIS A 50 -20.33 10.99 13.09
C HIS A 50 -19.97 11.98 11.96
N SER A 51 -19.71 11.50 10.75
CA SER A 51 -19.33 12.36 9.62
C SER A 51 -20.47 13.33 9.26
N ILE A 52 -20.15 14.57 8.95
CA ILE A 52 -21.11 15.63 8.61
C ILE A 52 -20.81 16.34 7.29
N ASN A 53 -19.53 16.33 6.87
CA ASN A 53 -19.04 17.01 5.67
C ASN A 53 -18.54 16.01 4.58
N LEU A 54 -19.08 14.77 4.60
CA LEU A 54 -18.71 13.71 3.67
C LEU A 54 -19.90 13.35 2.78
N GLU A 55 -19.73 13.55 1.48
CA GLU A 55 -20.71 13.19 0.47
C GLU A 55 -20.28 11.91 -0.27
N PHE A 56 -21.25 11.11 -0.72
CA PHE A 56 -21.02 9.90 -1.50
C PHE A 56 -21.77 9.95 -2.81
N THR A 57 -21.11 9.57 -3.91
CA THR A 57 -21.68 9.61 -5.26
C THR A 57 -21.15 8.48 -6.13
N THR A 58 -21.88 8.17 -7.21
CA THR A 58 -21.37 7.34 -8.31
C THR A 58 -20.84 8.19 -9.49
N ASP A 59 -20.93 9.52 -9.39
CA ASP A 59 -20.52 10.46 -10.44
C ASP A 59 -19.08 10.97 -10.17
N ASN A 60 -18.08 10.33 -10.82
CA ASN A 60 -16.69 10.77 -10.74
C ASN A 60 -16.51 12.20 -11.28
N ARG A 61 -17.32 12.61 -12.27
CA ARG A 61 -17.23 13.95 -12.85
C ARG A 61 -17.64 15.03 -11.85
N LYS A 62 -18.65 14.74 -11.00
CA LYS A 62 -18.99 15.63 -9.89
C LYS A 62 -17.78 15.84 -8.97
N VAL A 63 -17.10 14.76 -8.58
CA VAL A 63 -15.89 14.84 -7.75
C VAL A 63 -14.84 15.72 -8.39
N ILE A 64 -14.56 15.52 -9.67
CA ILE A 64 -13.56 16.30 -10.41
C ILE A 64 -13.93 17.78 -10.48
N ARG A 65 -15.21 18.11 -10.72
CA ARG A 65 -15.65 19.52 -10.82
C ARG A 65 -15.54 20.26 -9.48
N GLU A 66 -15.96 19.61 -8.40
CA GLU A 66 -16.19 20.26 -7.11
C GLU A 66 -15.01 20.16 -6.15
N SER A 67 -13.95 19.39 -6.47
CA SER A 67 -12.78 19.23 -5.61
C SER A 67 -11.55 19.94 -6.15
N ASP A 68 -10.73 20.48 -5.25
CA ASP A 68 -9.41 21.07 -5.57
C ASP A 68 -8.33 19.98 -5.63
N ILE A 69 -8.45 18.96 -4.78
CA ILE A 69 -7.52 17.84 -4.67
C ILE A 69 -8.31 16.56 -4.90
N ILE A 70 -7.89 15.78 -5.89
CA ILE A 70 -8.57 14.55 -6.34
C ILE A 70 -7.65 13.37 -6.03
N PHE A 71 -8.05 12.52 -5.07
CA PHE A 71 -7.35 11.27 -4.79
C PHE A 71 -7.91 10.13 -5.63
N THR A 72 -7.05 9.31 -6.22
CA THR A 72 -7.43 8.04 -6.84
C THR A 72 -6.85 6.84 -6.09
N LEU A 73 -7.72 5.93 -5.70
CA LEU A 73 -7.42 4.74 -4.91
C LEU A 73 -8.09 3.51 -5.57
N VAL A 74 -7.73 3.28 -6.82
CA VAL A 74 -8.24 2.18 -7.65
C VAL A 74 -7.32 0.96 -7.58
N GLN A 75 -7.83 -0.19 -8.03
CA GLN A 75 -7.02 -1.40 -8.10
C GLN A 75 -6.04 -1.34 -9.28
N THR A 76 -4.81 -1.76 -9.03
CA THR A 76 -3.76 -1.90 -10.04
C THR A 76 -3.21 -3.33 -10.00
N PRO A 77 -3.87 -4.30 -10.67
CA PRO A 77 -3.45 -5.70 -10.65
C PRO A 77 -2.09 -5.89 -11.36
N SER A 78 -1.46 -7.05 -11.16
CA SER A 78 -0.22 -7.38 -11.89
C SER A 78 -0.50 -7.89 -13.29
N LEU A 79 0.32 -7.48 -14.24
CA LEU A 79 0.42 -8.04 -15.57
C LEU A 79 1.35 -9.27 -15.59
N GLU A 80 1.38 -9.99 -16.71
CA GLU A 80 2.21 -11.17 -16.88
C GLU A 80 3.72 -10.88 -16.81
N ASP A 81 4.16 -9.68 -17.22
CA ASP A 81 5.53 -9.23 -17.13
C ASP A 81 5.95 -8.79 -15.71
N GLY A 82 5.02 -8.85 -14.75
CA GLY A 82 5.21 -8.46 -13.36
C GLY A 82 4.91 -6.99 -13.08
N SER A 83 4.74 -6.14 -14.09
CA SER A 83 4.37 -4.72 -13.91
C SER A 83 2.91 -4.57 -13.44
N TYR A 84 2.52 -3.34 -13.06
CA TYR A 84 1.14 -3.02 -12.69
C TYR A 84 0.31 -2.62 -13.91
N ASP A 85 -0.92 -3.12 -13.98
CA ASP A 85 -1.96 -2.60 -14.86
C ASP A 85 -2.55 -1.33 -14.25
N VAL A 86 -2.29 -0.21 -14.87
CA VAL A 86 -2.76 1.12 -14.45
C VAL A 86 -3.93 1.63 -15.30
N SER A 87 -4.60 0.74 -16.05
CA SER A 87 -5.72 1.11 -16.93
C SER A 87 -6.83 1.84 -16.18
N ALA A 88 -7.17 1.41 -14.95
CA ALA A 88 -8.17 2.09 -14.14
C ALA A 88 -7.75 3.51 -13.71
N VAL A 89 -6.44 3.78 -13.58
CA VAL A 89 -5.94 5.14 -13.33
C VAL A 89 -6.07 5.99 -14.59
N TRP A 90 -5.81 5.42 -15.77
CA TRP A 90 -6.00 6.09 -17.05
C TRP A 90 -7.46 6.48 -17.31
N GLU A 91 -8.43 5.68 -16.87
CA GLU A 91 -9.85 6.07 -16.94
C GLU A 91 -10.11 7.35 -16.13
N VAL A 92 -9.54 7.47 -14.93
CA VAL A 92 -9.65 8.69 -14.11
C VAL A 92 -8.92 9.87 -14.77
N VAL A 93 -7.76 9.65 -15.37
CA VAL A 93 -7.01 10.68 -16.12
C VAL A 93 -7.87 11.21 -17.28
N GLU A 94 -8.53 10.35 -18.04
CA GLU A 94 -9.40 10.77 -19.14
C GLU A 94 -10.66 11.52 -18.64
N ASP A 95 -11.25 11.10 -17.52
CA ASP A 95 -12.35 11.84 -16.87
C ASP A 95 -11.90 13.25 -16.47
N ILE A 96 -10.73 13.39 -15.84
CA ILE A 96 -10.15 14.70 -15.46
C ILE A 96 -9.92 15.56 -16.71
N LYS A 97 -9.33 15.01 -17.74
CA LYS A 97 -9.06 15.73 -19.00
C LYS A 97 -10.32 16.25 -19.68
N GLN A 98 -11.37 15.43 -19.70
CA GLN A 98 -12.66 15.83 -20.26
C GLN A 98 -13.31 16.94 -19.43
N GLU A 99 -13.37 16.81 -18.11
CA GLU A 99 -13.97 17.83 -17.25
C GLU A 99 -13.17 19.15 -17.27
N MET A 100 -11.85 19.08 -17.23
CA MET A 100 -10.98 20.26 -17.29
C MET A 100 -11.09 21.02 -18.61
N SER A 101 -11.52 20.38 -19.70
CA SER A 101 -11.78 21.08 -20.96
C SER A 101 -13.00 22.01 -20.89
N SER A 102 -13.90 21.78 -19.95
CA SER A 102 -15.12 22.57 -19.72
C SER A 102 -15.02 23.57 -18.58
N ILE A 103 -14.03 23.40 -17.71
CA ILE A 103 -13.79 24.28 -16.56
C ILE A 103 -12.65 25.23 -16.89
N ALA A 104 -12.89 26.53 -16.87
CA ALA A 104 -11.89 27.53 -17.21
C ALA A 104 -10.74 27.50 -16.19
N ASN A 105 -9.55 27.04 -16.60
CA ASN A 105 -8.21 27.16 -15.97
C ASN A 105 -8.16 27.16 -14.42
N TYR A 106 -9.06 26.44 -13.76
CA TYR A 106 -9.01 26.31 -12.31
C TYR A 106 -7.96 25.25 -11.95
N PRO A 107 -6.92 25.61 -11.19
CA PRO A 107 -5.87 24.68 -10.91
C PRO A 107 -6.34 23.56 -9.95
N LYS A 108 -5.99 22.33 -10.26
CA LYS A 108 -6.33 21.14 -9.49
C LYS A 108 -5.11 20.28 -9.22
N SER A 109 -5.22 19.40 -8.25
CA SER A 109 -4.19 18.40 -7.96
C SER A 109 -4.78 17.00 -8.08
N PHE A 110 -4.14 16.17 -8.87
CA PHE A 110 -4.44 14.76 -9.02
C PHE A 110 -3.43 13.95 -8.21
N VAL A 111 -3.91 13.27 -7.17
CA VAL A 111 -3.09 12.49 -6.23
C VAL A 111 -3.31 11.01 -6.47
N VAL A 112 -2.30 10.33 -6.97
CA VAL A 112 -2.30 8.90 -7.22
C VAL A 112 -1.89 8.17 -5.94
N GLY A 113 -2.85 7.53 -5.27
CA GLY A 113 -2.68 6.81 -4.00
C GLY A 113 -2.54 5.29 -4.16
N CYS A 114 -2.77 4.74 -5.35
CA CYS A 114 -2.56 3.33 -5.64
C CYS A 114 -1.12 3.04 -6.09
N THR A 115 -0.71 1.77 -6.06
CA THR A 115 0.64 1.38 -6.49
C THR A 115 0.73 1.39 -8.01
N THR A 116 1.71 2.12 -8.55
CA THR A 116 1.99 2.27 -9.99
C THR A 116 3.41 1.84 -10.32
N ASN A 117 3.73 1.74 -11.62
CA ASN A 117 5.10 1.53 -12.05
C ASN A 117 5.89 2.84 -12.02
N PRO A 118 7.19 2.82 -11.68
CA PRO A 118 7.97 4.04 -11.70
C PRO A 118 7.98 4.72 -13.08
N GLY A 119 7.43 5.94 -13.15
CA GLY A 119 7.27 6.73 -14.37
C GLY A 119 5.83 6.79 -14.90
N ASP A 120 4.87 6.07 -14.34
CA ASP A 120 3.46 6.17 -14.74
C ASP A 120 2.90 7.56 -14.41
N CYS A 121 3.21 8.11 -13.24
CA CYS A 121 2.78 9.45 -12.87
C CYS A 121 3.32 10.55 -13.79
N ASP A 122 4.52 10.38 -14.35
CA ASP A 122 5.05 11.29 -15.36
C ASP A 122 4.19 11.25 -16.64
N GLN A 123 3.78 10.05 -17.08
CA GLN A 123 2.90 9.88 -18.23
C GLN A 123 1.50 10.48 -17.98
N PHE A 124 0.95 10.32 -16.76
CA PHE A 124 -0.32 10.95 -16.39
C PHE A 124 -0.21 12.48 -16.45
N LYS A 125 0.91 13.03 -15.96
CA LYS A 125 1.16 14.48 -16.02
C LYS A 125 1.24 14.99 -17.47
N ASP A 126 1.92 14.26 -18.35
CA ASP A 126 2.05 14.63 -19.77
C ASP A 126 0.70 14.60 -20.52
N ALA A 127 -0.24 13.76 -20.06
CA ALA A 127 -1.57 13.64 -20.66
C ALA A 127 -2.58 14.67 -20.14
N LEU A 128 -2.34 15.26 -18.97
CA LEU A 128 -3.23 16.21 -18.31
C LEU A 128 -2.90 17.67 -18.68
N PRO A 129 -3.88 18.61 -18.60
CA PRO A 129 -3.61 20.02 -18.77
C PRO A 129 -2.57 20.54 -17.77
N GLU A 130 -1.83 21.61 -18.15
CA GLU A 130 -0.82 22.24 -17.28
C GLU A 130 -1.39 22.72 -15.94
N SER A 131 -2.68 23.05 -15.89
CA SER A 131 -3.39 23.45 -14.66
C SER A 131 -3.63 22.31 -13.67
N VAL A 132 -3.31 21.07 -14.02
CA VAL A 132 -3.43 19.90 -13.11
C VAL A 132 -2.06 19.44 -12.68
N ASP A 133 -1.74 19.58 -11.40
CA ASP A 133 -0.53 19.01 -10.82
C ASP A 133 -0.75 17.54 -10.50
N VAL A 134 0.25 16.68 -10.77
CA VAL A 134 0.19 15.27 -10.43
C VAL A 134 1.10 14.97 -9.25
N TYR A 135 0.54 14.29 -8.27
CA TYR A 135 1.25 13.81 -7.08
C TYR A 135 1.15 12.30 -6.99
N TYR A 136 2.14 11.70 -6.38
CA TYR A 136 2.12 10.30 -5.96
C TYR A 136 2.14 10.21 -4.44
N ASN A 137 1.14 9.59 -3.86
CA ASN A 137 1.01 9.48 -2.41
C ASN A 137 0.49 8.08 -2.03
N PRO A 138 1.35 7.07 -2.07
CA PRO A 138 0.98 5.71 -1.74
C PRO A 138 0.91 5.50 -0.23
N GLU A 139 0.09 4.54 0.19
CA GLU A 139 -0.05 4.16 1.57
C GLU A 139 0.84 2.96 1.96
N PHE A 140 1.29 2.95 3.23
CA PHE A 140 2.07 1.87 3.85
C PHE A 140 1.28 1.25 5.01
N ILE A 141 0.07 0.81 4.68
CA ILE A 141 -0.91 0.31 5.64
C ILE A 141 -1.03 -1.21 5.62
N ALA A 142 -1.58 -1.78 6.68
CA ALA A 142 -2.00 -3.16 6.73
C ALA A 142 -3.54 -3.24 6.87
N GLN A 143 -4.17 -4.16 6.12
CA GLN A 143 -5.61 -4.40 6.27
C GLN A 143 -5.94 -4.83 7.70
N GLY A 144 -7.05 -4.31 8.25
CA GLY A 144 -7.45 -4.53 9.64
C GLY A 144 -6.89 -3.51 10.63
N SER A 145 -6.08 -2.54 10.17
CA SER A 145 -5.54 -1.43 10.98
C SER A 145 -5.38 -0.13 10.19
N ILE A 146 -6.10 0.02 9.08
CA ILE A 146 -5.90 1.13 8.13
C ILE A 146 -6.02 2.50 8.81
N VAL A 147 -7.05 2.72 9.62
CA VAL A 147 -7.27 4.00 10.32
C VAL A 147 -6.13 4.30 11.29
N ASP A 148 -5.70 3.31 12.07
CA ASP A 148 -4.59 3.49 13.02
C ASP A 148 -3.26 3.67 12.31
N ASP A 149 -3.01 2.92 11.22
CA ASP A 149 -1.79 3.04 10.42
C ASP A 149 -1.67 4.42 9.74
N LEU A 150 -2.78 5.01 9.30
CA LEU A 150 -2.82 6.38 8.75
C LEU A 150 -2.54 7.43 9.82
N ARG A 151 -3.13 7.28 11.02
CA ARG A 151 -2.91 8.20 12.14
C ARG A 151 -1.51 8.10 12.74
N HIS A 152 -0.88 6.93 12.68
CA HIS A 152 0.41 6.65 13.29
C HIS A 152 1.45 6.21 12.26
N ALA A 153 1.34 6.70 11.02
CA ALA A 153 2.24 6.31 9.95
C ALA A 153 3.72 6.54 10.32
N ASP A 154 4.59 5.57 10.04
CA ASP A 154 6.03 5.71 10.22
C ASP A 154 6.62 6.74 9.25
N MET A 155 6.02 6.90 8.06
CA MET A 155 6.36 7.90 7.05
C MET A 155 5.17 8.26 6.17
N VAL A 156 5.19 9.45 5.61
CA VAL A 156 4.34 9.90 4.51
C VAL A 156 5.23 10.14 3.29
N LEU A 157 4.88 9.57 2.16
CA LEU A 157 5.62 9.72 0.92
C LEU A 157 4.83 10.61 -0.06
N LEU A 158 5.39 11.75 -0.41
CA LEU A 158 4.81 12.69 -1.37
C LEU A 158 5.74 12.84 -2.58
N GLY A 159 5.35 12.27 -3.69
CA GLY A 159 6.01 12.46 -4.98
C GLY A 159 5.39 13.63 -5.72
N GLY A 160 6.20 14.46 -6.35
CA GLY A 160 5.73 15.61 -7.12
C GLY A 160 5.80 16.94 -6.37
N LYS A 161 5.58 18.01 -7.11
CA LYS A 161 5.48 19.39 -6.62
C LYS A 161 4.39 20.12 -7.37
N GLY A 162 3.69 21.01 -6.68
CA GLY A 162 2.68 21.86 -7.28
C GLY A 162 2.00 22.74 -6.25
N GLN A 163 0.88 23.30 -6.65
CA GLN A 163 0.14 24.30 -5.89
C GLN A 163 -0.33 23.80 -4.51
N HIS A 164 -0.73 22.54 -4.40
CA HIS A 164 -1.29 21.99 -3.16
C HIS A 164 -0.29 21.18 -2.31
N SER A 165 1.04 21.28 -2.59
CA SER A 165 2.06 20.55 -1.79
C SER A 165 1.93 20.81 -0.29
N GLY A 166 1.85 22.10 0.10
CA GLY A 166 1.70 22.46 1.51
C GLY A 166 0.35 22.03 2.13
N ALA A 167 -0.72 22.01 1.33
CA ALA A 167 -2.02 21.53 1.79
C ALA A 167 -1.99 20.01 2.06
N LEU A 168 -1.35 19.24 1.20
CA LEU A 168 -1.18 17.80 1.38
C LEU A 168 -0.33 17.48 2.61
N GLU A 169 0.78 18.19 2.81
CA GLU A 169 1.61 18.04 4.01
C GLU A 169 0.82 18.38 5.28
N MET A 170 0.08 19.49 5.28
CA MET A 170 -0.73 19.94 6.41
C MET A 170 -1.85 18.95 6.72
N MET A 171 -2.51 18.40 5.71
CA MET A 171 -3.56 17.38 5.88
C MET A 171 -3.02 16.16 6.65
N TYR A 172 -1.86 15.63 6.28
CA TYR A 172 -1.24 14.51 7.00
C TYR A 172 -0.79 14.90 8.41
N TYR A 173 -0.29 16.12 8.59
CA TYR A 173 0.03 16.64 9.92
C TYR A 173 -1.20 16.66 10.84
N GLN A 174 -2.35 17.08 10.32
CA GLN A 174 -3.61 17.12 11.07
C GLN A 174 -4.11 15.70 11.38
N ILE A 175 -4.19 14.81 10.38
CA ILE A 175 -4.59 13.39 10.56
C ILE A 175 -3.79 12.71 11.67
N GLN A 176 -2.51 13.04 11.81
CA GLN A 176 -1.62 12.50 12.83
C GLN A 176 -1.67 13.26 14.16
N ASN A 177 -2.61 14.19 14.33
CA ASN A 177 -2.81 14.98 15.56
C ASN A 177 -1.55 15.71 16.07
N GLY A 178 -0.59 16.02 15.22
CA GLY A 178 0.67 16.66 15.59
C GLY A 178 1.57 15.82 16.54
N PHE A 179 1.19 14.60 16.89
CA PHE A 179 1.87 13.81 17.92
C PHE A 179 3.21 13.21 17.50
N LYS A 180 3.32 12.85 16.27
CA LYS A 180 4.58 12.45 15.66
C LYS A 180 4.42 12.78 14.20
N VAL A 181 4.86 13.97 13.84
CA VAL A 181 4.94 14.30 12.43
C VAL A 181 5.70 13.16 11.78
N ALA A 182 4.98 12.27 11.09
CA ALA A 182 5.64 11.27 10.30
C ALA A 182 6.64 12.00 9.43
N ASN A 183 7.82 11.43 9.25
CA ASN A 183 8.78 12.01 8.35
C ASN A 183 8.12 12.10 6.97
N VAL A 184 7.74 13.31 6.56
CA VAL A 184 7.23 13.56 5.23
C VAL A 184 8.43 13.57 4.29
N HIS A 185 8.48 12.61 3.39
CA HIS A 185 9.52 12.51 2.38
C HIS A 185 8.99 13.02 1.05
N THR A 186 9.56 14.15 0.59
CA THR A 186 9.21 14.75 -0.70
C THR A 186 10.29 14.45 -1.74
N MET A 187 9.87 14.02 -2.93
CA MET A 187 10.76 13.69 -4.05
C MET A 187 10.00 13.77 -5.38
N SER A 188 10.65 13.45 -6.50
CA SER A 188 9.91 13.32 -7.77
C SER A 188 8.90 12.16 -7.71
N THR A 189 7.85 12.24 -8.52
CA THR A 189 6.83 11.17 -8.66
C THR A 189 7.48 9.82 -8.91
N ARG A 190 8.36 9.73 -9.89
CA ARG A 190 9.07 8.49 -10.26
C ARG A 190 9.93 7.94 -9.12
N ALA A 191 10.62 8.79 -8.37
CA ALA A 191 11.39 8.35 -7.20
C ALA A 191 10.49 7.82 -6.08
N ALA A 192 9.33 8.45 -5.88
CA ALA A 192 8.35 8.01 -4.89
C ALA A 192 7.69 6.67 -5.29
N GLU A 193 7.34 6.49 -6.57
CA GLU A 193 6.86 5.20 -7.11
C GLU A 193 7.88 4.08 -6.87
N LEU A 194 9.16 4.34 -7.17
CA LEU A 194 10.23 3.39 -6.89
C LEU A 194 10.38 3.11 -5.39
N THR A 195 10.33 4.15 -4.55
CA THR A 195 10.45 4.02 -3.09
C THR A 195 9.37 3.11 -2.53
N LYS A 196 8.12 3.24 -3.01
CA LYS A 196 6.99 2.41 -2.57
C LYS A 196 7.27 0.92 -2.73
N ILE A 197 7.68 0.50 -3.92
CA ILE A 197 7.95 -0.92 -4.19
C ILE A 197 9.25 -1.39 -3.51
N ALA A 198 10.28 -0.54 -3.46
CA ALA A 198 11.57 -0.88 -2.87
C ALA A 198 11.47 -1.16 -1.35
N VAL A 199 10.59 -0.46 -0.62
CA VAL A 199 10.33 -0.75 0.80
C VAL A 199 9.84 -2.19 0.97
N ASN A 200 8.85 -2.61 0.20
CA ASN A 200 8.32 -3.97 0.29
C ASN A 200 9.35 -5.03 -0.13
N CYS A 201 10.15 -4.76 -1.16
CA CYS A 201 11.26 -5.64 -1.55
C CYS A 201 12.32 -5.80 -0.45
N TYR A 202 12.60 -4.73 0.30
CA TYR A 202 13.52 -4.83 1.43
C TYR A 202 12.93 -5.63 2.59
N LEU A 203 11.62 -5.47 2.88
CA LEU A 203 10.95 -6.24 3.92
C LEU A 203 10.93 -7.75 3.58
N THR A 204 10.64 -8.11 2.34
CA THR A 204 10.69 -9.51 1.89
C THR A 204 12.08 -10.10 1.98
N THR A 205 13.11 -9.30 1.68
CA THR A 205 14.52 -9.70 1.86
C THR A 205 14.85 -9.99 3.32
N LYS A 206 14.37 -9.17 4.26
CA LYS A 206 14.55 -9.42 5.72
C LYS A 206 13.88 -10.72 6.16
N ILE A 207 12.65 -10.96 5.72
CA ILE A 207 11.91 -12.21 6.02
C ILE A 207 12.68 -13.42 5.46
N THR A 208 13.10 -13.34 4.21
CA THR A 208 13.86 -14.39 3.54
C THR A 208 15.16 -14.68 4.28
N TYR A 209 15.91 -13.64 4.67
CA TYR A 209 17.14 -13.81 5.43
C TYR A 209 16.92 -14.49 6.80
N ALA A 210 15.87 -14.08 7.53
CA ALA A 210 15.52 -14.69 8.79
C ALA A 210 15.16 -16.18 8.63
N ASN A 211 14.41 -16.52 7.59
CA ASN A 211 14.04 -17.89 7.28
C ASN A 211 15.26 -18.72 6.85
N GLN A 212 16.18 -18.15 6.08
CA GLN A 212 17.41 -18.81 5.71
C GLN A 212 18.29 -19.14 6.92
N VAL A 213 18.48 -18.18 7.84
CA VAL A 213 19.21 -18.41 9.10
C VAL A 213 18.55 -19.53 9.89
N GLY A 214 17.21 -19.51 10.04
CA GLY A 214 16.48 -20.55 10.74
C GLY A 214 16.63 -21.92 10.08
N GLN A 215 16.56 -22.03 8.77
CA GLN A 215 16.79 -23.31 8.05
C GLN A 215 18.19 -23.88 8.34
N VAL A 216 19.23 -23.02 8.28
CA VAL A 216 20.60 -23.45 8.57
C VAL A 216 20.70 -24.00 10.00
N MET A 217 20.16 -23.27 10.98
CA MET A 217 20.18 -23.67 12.38
C MET A 217 19.42 -24.97 12.64
N ILE A 218 18.25 -25.14 12.02
CA ILE A 218 17.47 -26.39 12.14
C ILE A 218 18.23 -27.58 11.58
N ARG A 219 18.87 -27.43 10.42
CA ARG A 219 19.68 -28.50 9.81
C ARG A 219 20.93 -28.84 10.61
N ASP A 220 21.45 -27.88 11.36
CA ASP A 220 22.64 -28.05 12.24
C ASP A 220 22.25 -28.43 13.70
N GLY A 221 20.99 -28.70 13.98
CA GLY A 221 20.51 -29.16 15.29
C GLY A 221 20.33 -28.07 16.35
N MET A 222 20.34 -26.79 15.95
CA MET A 222 20.18 -25.63 16.85
C MET A 222 18.75 -25.04 16.81
N GLU A 223 17.75 -25.85 16.54
CA GLU A 223 16.37 -25.39 16.35
C GLU A 223 15.85 -24.54 17.52
N ASP A 224 16.10 -24.95 18.74
CA ASP A 224 15.62 -24.29 19.97
C ASP A 224 16.22 -22.88 20.17
N GLU A 225 17.32 -22.57 19.49
CA GLU A 225 18.02 -21.29 19.61
C GLU A 225 17.69 -20.28 18.48
N VAL A 226 16.95 -20.67 17.46
CA VAL A 226 16.64 -19.82 16.30
C VAL A 226 16.09 -18.46 16.72
N LYS A 227 15.11 -18.45 17.62
CA LYS A 227 14.51 -17.20 18.11
C LYS A 227 15.52 -16.32 18.84
N THR A 228 16.41 -16.91 19.64
CA THR A 228 17.44 -16.19 20.40
C THR A 228 18.47 -15.56 19.47
N VAL A 229 18.93 -16.30 18.46
CA VAL A 229 19.88 -15.82 17.45
C VAL A 229 19.29 -14.66 16.63
N LEU A 230 18.08 -14.81 16.11
CA LEU A 230 17.43 -13.74 15.33
C LEU A 230 17.14 -12.50 16.19
N LYS A 231 16.79 -12.67 17.48
CA LYS A 231 16.65 -11.56 18.42
C LYS A 231 17.98 -10.85 18.66
N ALA A 232 19.08 -11.59 18.77
CA ALA A 232 20.42 -11.01 18.93
C ALA A 232 20.85 -10.22 17.68
N ILE A 233 20.62 -10.78 16.47
CA ILE A 233 20.86 -10.08 15.20
C ILE A 233 20.03 -8.79 15.12
N GLY A 234 18.74 -8.86 15.44
CA GLY A 234 17.84 -7.70 15.44
C GLY A 234 18.13 -6.70 16.56
N GLY A 235 18.90 -7.06 17.58
CA GLY A 235 19.38 -6.17 18.64
C GLY A 235 20.42 -5.16 18.16
N ASP A 236 21.08 -5.41 17.02
CA ASP A 236 21.94 -4.42 16.39
C ASP A 236 21.05 -3.29 15.81
N SER A 237 21.29 -2.04 16.25
CA SER A 237 20.52 -0.86 15.85
C SER A 237 20.55 -0.60 14.33
N ARG A 238 21.55 -1.11 13.63
CA ARG A 238 21.66 -1.02 12.16
C ARG A 238 20.70 -1.96 11.44
N ILE A 239 20.18 -2.99 12.12
CA ILE A 239 19.32 -4.04 11.56
C ILE A 239 17.88 -3.89 12.03
N GLY A 240 17.67 -3.86 13.36
CA GLY A 240 16.35 -3.79 13.98
C GLY A 240 15.58 -5.12 13.92
N THR A 241 14.62 -5.29 14.82
CA THR A 241 13.87 -6.55 15.03
C THR A 241 12.67 -6.74 14.09
N LYS A 242 12.13 -5.64 13.53
CA LYS A 242 10.95 -5.71 12.67
C LYS A 242 11.23 -6.58 11.43
N TYR A 243 10.33 -7.52 11.12
CA TYR A 243 10.42 -8.47 9.98
C TYR A 243 11.61 -9.45 10.05
N LEU A 244 12.24 -9.62 11.20
CA LEU A 244 13.39 -10.52 11.39
C LEU A 244 13.00 -11.68 12.32
N ASN A 245 12.00 -12.45 11.92
CA ASN A 245 11.52 -13.63 12.65
C ASN A 245 11.50 -14.84 11.72
N TYR A 246 11.88 -16.00 12.25
CA TYR A 246 11.69 -17.26 11.56
C TYR A 246 10.23 -17.69 11.60
N GLY A 247 9.71 -18.19 10.50
CA GLY A 247 8.34 -18.67 10.40
C GLY A 247 7.97 -19.06 8.98
N PHE A 248 6.70 -18.88 8.63
CA PHE A 248 6.25 -19.02 7.24
C PHE A 248 6.87 -17.94 6.37
N GLY A 249 6.95 -18.19 5.07
CA GLY A 249 7.41 -17.22 4.09
C GLY A 249 6.51 -15.98 4.00
N PHE A 250 6.87 -15.06 3.14
CA PHE A 250 6.01 -13.93 2.83
C PHE A 250 4.95 -14.32 1.79
N GLY A 251 3.80 -13.67 1.88
CA GLY A 251 2.67 -13.86 1.00
C GLY A 251 1.81 -12.60 0.94
N GLY A 252 0.51 -12.80 0.73
CA GLY A 252 -0.46 -11.73 0.60
C GLY A 252 -0.42 -11.04 -0.77
N PRO A 253 -1.28 -10.02 -0.96
CA PRO A 253 -1.47 -9.40 -2.27
C PRO A 253 -0.33 -8.45 -2.68
N CYS A 254 0.55 -8.03 -1.77
CA CYS A 254 1.54 -6.97 -2.03
C CYS A 254 2.96 -7.50 -2.22
N PHE A 255 3.49 -8.26 -1.25
CA PHE A 255 4.91 -8.61 -1.23
C PHE A 255 5.43 -9.35 -2.48
N PRO A 256 4.82 -10.45 -2.94
CA PRO A 256 5.29 -11.13 -4.15
C PRO A 256 5.15 -10.26 -5.39
N ARG A 257 4.09 -9.46 -5.43
CA ARG A 257 3.78 -8.57 -6.55
C ARG A 257 4.80 -7.44 -6.69
N ASP A 258 5.15 -6.80 -5.58
CA ASP A 258 6.09 -5.68 -5.57
C ASP A 258 7.52 -6.13 -5.91
N ASN A 259 7.95 -7.34 -5.51
CA ASN A 259 9.20 -7.94 -5.95
C ASN A 259 9.27 -8.09 -7.47
N ARG A 260 8.19 -8.57 -8.11
CA ARG A 260 8.12 -8.73 -9.57
C ARG A 260 8.10 -7.39 -10.28
N ALA A 261 7.33 -6.43 -9.77
CA ALA A 261 7.27 -5.07 -10.33
C ALA A 261 8.62 -4.36 -10.27
N PHE A 262 9.36 -4.52 -9.16
CA PHE A 262 10.70 -3.99 -9.04
C PHE A 262 11.66 -4.63 -10.06
N ALA A 263 11.60 -5.96 -10.23
CA ALA A 263 12.42 -6.66 -11.20
C ALA A 263 12.10 -6.25 -12.64
N ALA A 264 10.81 -6.11 -12.98
CA ALA A 264 10.37 -5.64 -14.29
C ALA A 264 10.87 -4.23 -14.60
N TYR A 265 10.76 -3.32 -13.64
CA TYR A 265 11.27 -1.95 -13.77
C TYR A 265 12.79 -1.90 -13.91
N ALA A 266 13.52 -2.64 -13.07
CA ALA A 266 14.98 -2.69 -13.12
C ALA A 266 15.49 -3.25 -14.47
N SER A 267 14.82 -4.28 -14.99
CA SER A 267 15.14 -4.82 -16.32
C SER A 267 14.96 -3.78 -17.43
N LYS A 268 13.88 -3.00 -17.38
CA LYS A 268 13.67 -1.86 -18.32
C LYS A 268 14.76 -0.78 -18.19
N ALA A 269 15.32 -0.61 -16.99
CA ALA A 269 16.44 0.28 -16.74
C ALA A 269 17.83 -0.33 -17.06
N GLY A 270 17.88 -1.55 -17.57
CA GLY A 270 19.12 -2.26 -17.90
C GLY A 270 19.88 -2.82 -16.70
N VAL A 271 19.19 -3.01 -15.57
CA VAL A 271 19.78 -3.55 -14.33
C VAL A 271 19.18 -4.92 -14.04
N GLU A 272 20.05 -5.93 -13.91
CA GLU A 272 19.64 -7.23 -13.38
C GLU A 272 19.36 -7.13 -11.87
N THR A 273 18.27 -7.76 -11.42
CA THR A 273 17.90 -7.79 -10.00
C THR A 273 17.93 -9.20 -9.43
N PRO A 274 19.13 -9.81 -9.29
CA PRO A 274 19.24 -11.17 -8.78
C PRO A 274 18.70 -11.30 -7.35
N LEU A 275 18.75 -10.25 -6.55
CA LEU A 275 18.28 -10.27 -5.17
C LEU A 275 16.76 -10.50 -5.10
N GLY A 276 15.94 -9.78 -5.89
CA GLY A 276 14.48 -9.96 -5.91
C GLY A 276 14.09 -11.36 -6.38
N ALA A 277 14.68 -11.82 -7.49
CA ALA A 277 14.43 -13.16 -8.01
C ALA A 277 14.87 -14.25 -7.02
N THR A 278 16.02 -14.07 -6.36
CA THR A 278 16.51 -14.99 -5.34
C THR A 278 15.60 -15.01 -4.11
N THR A 279 15.08 -13.86 -3.71
CA THR A 279 14.13 -13.72 -2.60
C THR A 279 12.83 -14.48 -2.87
N ASP A 280 12.23 -14.31 -4.05
CA ASP A 280 11.02 -15.04 -4.45
C ASP A 280 11.28 -16.55 -4.54
N LYS A 281 12.35 -16.96 -5.20
CA LYS A 281 12.72 -18.37 -5.33
C LYS A 281 12.94 -19.02 -3.96
N PHE A 282 13.68 -18.36 -3.06
CA PHE A 282 13.90 -18.89 -1.72
C PHE A 282 12.58 -19.01 -0.93
N ASN A 283 11.65 -18.08 -1.10
CA ASN A 283 10.35 -18.15 -0.43
C ASN A 283 9.55 -19.41 -0.82
N ASP A 284 9.60 -19.81 -2.09
CA ASP A 284 8.99 -21.05 -2.57
C ASP A 284 9.73 -22.27 -2.02
N GLU A 285 11.07 -22.28 -2.07
CA GLU A 285 11.91 -23.35 -1.52
C GLU A 285 11.72 -23.50 0.00
N HIS A 286 11.49 -22.39 0.72
CA HIS A 286 11.20 -22.41 2.14
C HIS A 286 9.87 -23.09 2.45
N THR A 287 8.87 -22.92 1.62
CA THR A 287 7.59 -23.62 1.75
C THR A 287 7.76 -25.14 1.64
N GLU A 288 8.55 -25.61 0.69
CA GLU A 288 8.85 -27.04 0.55
C GLU A 288 9.71 -27.55 1.73
N PHE A 289 10.68 -26.75 2.20
CA PHE A 289 11.44 -27.10 3.41
C PHE A 289 10.53 -27.27 4.64
N LEU A 290 9.58 -26.37 4.88
CA LEU A 290 8.64 -26.47 5.99
C LEU A 290 7.76 -27.72 5.88
N LYS A 291 7.28 -28.04 4.68
CA LYS A 291 6.50 -29.24 4.42
C LYS A 291 7.31 -30.51 4.79
N GLU A 292 8.54 -30.62 4.30
CA GLU A 292 9.43 -31.73 4.66
C GLU A 292 9.71 -31.77 6.15
N TYR A 293 9.96 -30.63 6.77
CA TYR A 293 10.24 -30.50 8.19
C TYR A 293 9.05 -31.02 9.02
N PHE A 294 7.82 -30.62 8.72
CA PHE A 294 6.62 -31.08 9.44
C PHE A 294 6.38 -32.57 9.22
N ILE A 295 6.55 -33.08 8.02
CA ILE A 295 6.42 -34.53 7.73
C ILE A 295 7.44 -35.32 8.56
N ASN A 296 8.70 -34.90 8.61
CA ASN A 296 9.75 -35.59 9.34
C ASN A 296 9.58 -35.53 10.86
N LYS A 297 8.98 -34.45 11.39
CA LYS A 297 8.64 -34.33 12.82
C LYS A 297 7.45 -35.19 13.24
N ASN A 298 6.56 -35.53 12.32
CA ASN A 298 5.32 -36.28 12.60
C ASN A 298 5.53 -37.80 12.57
N LYS A 299 6.35 -38.28 13.49
CA LYS A 299 6.67 -39.72 13.60
C LYS A 299 5.47 -40.60 13.94
N ASP A 300 4.47 -40.03 14.61
CA ASP A 300 3.28 -40.77 15.06
C ASP A 300 2.12 -40.68 14.04
N ASN A 301 2.34 -40.11 12.87
CA ASN A 301 1.34 -39.91 11.82
C ASN A 301 0.04 -39.25 12.32
N ARG A 302 0.17 -38.25 13.20
CA ARG A 302 -0.94 -37.47 13.75
C ARG A 302 -1.38 -36.38 12.75
N ALA A 303 -2.65 -35.99 12.82
CA ALA A 303 -3.14 -34.87 12.04
C ALA A 303 -2.51 -33.53 12.51
N TYR A 304 -2.02 -32.72 11.59
CA TYR A 304 -1.70 -31.33 11.87
C TYR A 304 -2.96 -30.48 11.82
N VAL A 305 -3.10 -29.60 12.78
CA VAL A 305 -4.18 -28.61 12.82
C VAL A 305 -3.60 -27.25 12.52
N PHE A 306 -4.03 -26.65 11.42
CA PHE A 306 -3.71 -25.27 11.08
C PHE A 306 -4.83 -24.40 11.63
N HIS A 307 -4.52 -23.51 12.57
CA HIS A 307 -5.51 -22.60 13.15
C HIS A 307 -5.91 -21.50 12.16
N TYR A 308 -5.00 -21.12 11.26
CA TYR A 308 -5.22 -20.09 10.25
C TYR A 308 -4.64 -20.55 8.91
N LEU A 309 -5.41 -20.38 7.84
CA LEU A 309 -4.99 -20.68 6.47
C LEU A 309 -4.63 -19.42 5.68
N THR A 310 -4.86 -18.27 6.27
CA THR A 310 -4.64 -16.97 5.64
C THR A 310 -3.68 -16.14 6.46
N TYR A 311 -3.05 -15.19 5.78
CA TYR A 311 -2.13 -14.22 6.36
C TYR A 311 -2.81 -13.29 7.40
N LYS A 312 -4.13 -13.05 7.26
CA LYS A 312 -4.98 -12.32 8.20
C LYS A 312 -6.40 -12.89 8.21
N ASP A 313 -7.11 -12.64 9.29
CA ASP A 313 -8.54 -12.95 9.41
C ASP A 313 -9.35 -12.12 8.40
N GLY A 314 -10.28 -12.78 7.70
CA GLY A 314 -11.28 -12.17 6.83
C GLY A 314 -10.97 -12.21 5.37
#